data_13288384ad9530241438fe9a142011ea
#
_entry.id   13288384ad9530241438fe9a142011ea
#
_cell.length_a   1.000
_cell.length_b   1.000
_cell.length_c   1.000
_cell.angle_alpha   90.00
_cell.angle_beta   90.00
_cell.angle_gamma   90.00
#
_symmetry.space_group_name_H-M   'P 1'
#
loop_
_entity.id
_entity.type
_entity.pdbx_description
1 polymer ?
#
loop_
_entity_poly.entity_id
_entity_poly.type
_entity_poly.pdbx_seq_one_letter_code
_entity_poly.pdbx_strand_id
1 'polypeptide(L)'
;MHDLRRQALSSGKTVSRKAMSREASRATSRASSAHNSHSSSRNASRYPSDDEDLGSQSDDTAWSTASLDDLADNPDRGNDQWAEELADRIQEILDRKRSSVQGREESLSAYCRLSKYHFVADEIRSKVSDLLAAFGRSIKYESSVRETTLALRAIELLTVTSLDETIYENVEPLLTRTIRDSTSNSVKAAAIHCLGTCTFFGGAGEDGHLEQMTFFLDIIASDGQSIGAVDDAASVTAALQEWGFLATEIEDLEEESEEAVGIFTDQLDSSEPSVQIAAGENIALLYEKSYTPQEDDDDEGEDTQSDSDLNSNNFDEPKLVKRYNAYHNTPELERQLQSLASISSKRINKKDRKSLHNNFTSILTTVENPRRGPMYSTAIDQDTNRHYGSKRTIKIGREGIMNIDRWWKWIRLASLRRILQGGFTEHYYQGNHAVLDNLPVMMRASTQLERHSAKRAKDRGRLRTWEIEEG
;
A
#
# COMPACT_ATOMS: atom_id res chain seq x y z
N MET A 1 -50.75 21.33 33.45
CA MET A 1 -50.08 20.73 32.29
C MET A 1 -49.60 19.32 32.68
N HIS A 2 -50.25 18.30 32.14
CA HIS A 2 -49.84 16.90 32.39
C HIS A 2 -48.49 16.64 31.74
N ASP A 3 -47.59 16.10 32.51
CA ASP A 3 -46.23 15.87 32.16
C ASP A 3 -46.10 14.67 31.15
N LEU A 4 -46.28 14.97 29.88
CA LEU A 4 -46.18 14.01 28.76
C LEU A 4 -44.83 13.30 28.73
N ARG A 5 -43.81 13.90 29.35
CA ARG A 5 -42.47 13.35 29.45
C ARG A 5 -42.41 12.15 30.43
N ARG A 6 -43.20 12.24 31.54
CA ARG A 6 -43.29 11.18 32.52
C ARG A 6 -44.10 9.98 31.97
N GLN A 7 -45.11 10.28 31.17
CA GLN A 7 -45.97 9.26 30.53
C GLN A 7 -45.23 8.51 29.40
N ALA A 8 -44.33 9.17 28.65
CA ALA A 8 -43.49 8.59 27.64
C ALA A 8 -42.44 7.65 28.25
N LEU A 9 -41.88 7.96 29.41
CA LEU A 9 -40.89 7.13 30.12
C LEU A 9 -41.55 5.88 30.76
N SER A 10 -42.80 5.94 31.18
CA SER A 10 -43.51 4.80 31.75
C SER A 10 -44.01 3.81 30.69
N SER A 11 -44.15 4.22 29.42
CA SER A 11 -44.66 3.38 28.34
C SER A 11 -43.61 2.49 27.66
N GLY A 12 -42.32 2.59 28.03
CA GLY A 12 -41.22 1.78 27.46
C GLY A 12 -40.95 1.97 25.95
N LYS A 13 -41.73 2.86 25.29
CA LYS A 13 -41.63 3.04 23.81
C LYS A 13 -40.51 3.97 23.33
N THR A 14 -39.85 4.66 24.26
CA THR A 14 -38.81 5.68 23.95
C THR A 14 -37.38 5.20 24.27
N VAL A 15 -37.18 4.00 24.80
CA VAL A 15 -35.83 3.50 25.07
C VAL A 15 -35.32 2.76 23.83
N SER A 16 -34.26 3.27 23.21
CA SER A 16 -33.69 2.62 22.04
C SER A 16 -33.08 1.26 22.41
N ARG A 17 -33.20 0.25 21.54
CA ARG A 17 -32.56 -1.07 21.70
C ARG A 17 -31.09 -1.01 22.11
N LYS A 18 -30.39 0.05 21.70
CA LYS A 18 -28.98 0.28 22.01
C LYS A 18 -28.74 0.73 23.46
N ALA A 19 -29.72 1.35 24.12
CA ALA A 19 -29.66 1.72 25.54
C ALA A 19 -29.88 0.49 26.45
N MET A 20 -30.80 -0.37 26.07
CA MET A 20 -31.05 -1.64 26.80
C MET A 20 -29.87 -2.63 26.70
N SER A 21 -29.19 -2.68 25.53
CA SER A 21 -28.00 -3.51 25.36
C SER A 21 -26.84 -3.03 26.24
N ARG A 22 -26.69 -1.70 26.45
CA ARG A 22 -25.67 -1.15 27.35
C ARG A 22 -25.94 -1.40 28.83
N GLU A 23 -27.19 -1.46 29.25
CA GLU A 23 -27.57 -1.78 30.63
C GLU A 23 -27.37 -3.26 30.95
N ALA A 24 -27.72 -4.14 30.03
CA ALA A 24 -27.46 -5.58 30.14
C ALA A 24 -25.96 -5.91 30.22
N SER A 25 -25.11 -5.22 29.42
CA SER A 25 -23.66 -5.39 29.46
C SER A 25 -23.03 -4.86 30.76
N ARG A 26 -23.61 -3.83 31.38
CA ARG A 26 -23.16 -3.32 32.70
C ARG A 26 -23.54 -4.22 33.85
N ALA A 27 -24.67 -4.92 33.77
CA ALA A 27 -25.11 -5.87 34.81
C ALA A 27 -24.25 -7.14 34.83
N THR A 28 -23.86 -7.66 33.67
CA THR A 28 -22.98 -8.83 33.57
C THR A 28 -21.53 -8.58 33.96
N SER A 29 -21.01 -7.36 33.75
CA SER A 29 -19.64 -7.04 34.17
C SER A 29 -19.47 -6.74 35.66
N ARG A 30 -20.59 -6.47 36.40
CA ARG A 30 -20.55 -6.31 37.87
C ARG A 30 -20.62 -7.63 38.63
N ALA A 31 -21.05 -8.71 38.01
CA ALA A 31 -21.17 -10.02 38.67
C ALA A 31 -19.89 -10.87 38.64
N SER A 32 -18.91 -10.52 37.81
CA SER A 32 -17.65 -11.26 37.66
C SER A 32 -16.40 -10.65 38.32
N SER A 33 -16.54 -9.53 39.05
CA SER A 33 -15.38 -8.87 39.68
C SER A 33 -15.29 -8.98 41.19
N ALA A 34 -15.94 -9.94 41.82
CA ALA A 34 -15.99 -10.10 43.27
C ALA A 34 -15.12 -11.22 43.85
N HIS A 35 -14.08 -11.69 43.18
CA HIS A 35 -13.05 -12.52 43.87
C HIS A 35 -11.68 -12.35 43.23
N ASN A 36 -10.78 -11.87 44.08
CA ASN A 36 -9.33 -11.83 44.07
C ASN A 36 -8.67 -10.48 43.73
N SER A 37 -8.50 -9.71 44.79
CA SER A 37 -7.44 -8.73 44.89
C SER A 37 -6.71 -8.92 46.20
N HIS A 38 -5.50 -9.46 46.19
CA HIS A 38 -4.50 -9.19 47.22
C HIS A 38 -3.11 -8.95 46.64
N SER A 39 -2.60 -7.82 47.04
CA SER A 39 -1.22 -7.37 47.27
C SER A 39 -0.39 -6.88 46.08
N SER A 40 -0.25 -5.58 46.10
CA SER A 40 0.98 -4.80 46.14
C SER A 40 2.04 -4.99 45.06
N SER A 41 2.23 -3.94 44.28
CA SER A 41 3.50 -3.24 44.31
C SER A 41 3.43 -1.88 43.62
N ARG A 42 3.62 -0.83 44.40
CA ARG A 42 3.99 0.49 43.89
C ARG A 42 5.39 0.41 43.32
N ASN A 43 5.59 0.75 42.06
CA ASN A 43 6.73 1.59 41.70
C ASN A 43 6.42 2.33 40.41
N ALA A 44 6.39 3.62 40.54
CA ALA A 44 6.32 4.57 39.47
C ALA A 44 7.63 4.52 38.68
N SER A 45 7.53 4.27 37.36
CA SER A 45 8.42 4.91 36.42
C SER A 45 7.55 5.37 35.24
N ARG A 46 7.22 6.65 35.34
CA ARG A 46 6.72 7.42 34.21
C ARG A 46 7.91 7.62 33.27
N TYR A 47 7.98 6.80 32.25
CA TYR A 47 8.52 7.22 30.96
C TYR A 47 7.33 7.55 30.07
N PRO A 48 7.28 8.71 29.42
CA PRO A 48 6.32 8.95 28.37
C PRO A 48 6.70 8.00 27.24
N SER A 49 5.94 6.94 27.06
CA SER A 49 6.00 6.14 25.85
C SER A 49 5.22 6.94 24.82
N ASP A 50 5.96 7.53 23.90
CA ASP A 50 5.49 8.27 22.75
C ASP A 50 4.89 7.34 21.67
N ASP A 51 4.37 6.18 22.10
CA ASP A 51 3.91 5.08 21.24
C ASP A 51 2.36 4.96 21.18
N GLU A 52 1.65 5.95 21.70
CA GLU A 52 0.18 5.86 21.83
C GLU A 52 -0.61 6.61 20.76
N ASP A 53 -0.15 6.83 19.53
CA ASP A 53 -1.03 7.42 18.51
C ASP A 53 -0.91 6.86 17.08
N LEU A 54 -0.36 5.66 16.90
CA LEU A 54 -0.35 4.97 15.60
C LEU A 54 -1.42 3.87 15.47
N GLY A 55 -2.23 3.69 16.47
CA GLY A 55 -3.29 2.70 16.48
C GLY A 55 -4.61 3.26 15.99
N SER A 56 -5.02 2.88 14.82
CA SER A 56 -6.34 2.99 14.19
C SER A 56 -6.34 3.76 12.88
N GLN A 57 -5.58 3.29 11.95
CA GLN A 57 -5.94 3.50 10.56
C GLN A 57 -6.83 2.33 10.15
N SER A 58 -8.09 2.63 9.83
CA SER A 58 -9.05 1.65 9.39
C SER A 58 -8.66 1.13 8.00
N ASP A 59 -9.05 -0.09 7.75
CA ASP A 59 -8.83 -0.97 6.61
C ASP A 59 -9.16 -0.40 5.22
N ASP A 60 -9.77 0.78 5.14
CA ASP A 60 -10.21 1.41 3.89
C ASP A 60 -9.19 2.38 3.28
N THR A 61 -8.09 2.66 3.95
CA THR A 61 -7.00 3.43 3.35
C THR A 61 -5.88 2.49 2.95
N ALA A 62 -5.55 2.45 1.67
CA ALA A 62 -4.46 1.67 1.06
C ALA A 62 -3.08 1.88 1.73
N TRP A 63 -3.00 2.74 2.74
CA TRP A 63 -1.80 3.31 3.33
C TRP A 63 -1.54 2.95 4.80
N SER A 64 -2.28 2.00 5.38
CA SER A 64 -1.91 1.49 6.70
C SER A 64 -0.64 0.65 6.58
N THR A 65 0.47 1.23 6.97
CA THR A 65 1.82 0.62 6.84
C THR A 65 2.32 0.02 8.17
N ALA A 66 1.47 -0.14 9.17
CA ALA A 66 1.91 -0.53 10.52
C ALA A 66 2.49 -1.95 10.59
N SER A 67 1.88 -2.91 9.90
CA SER A 67 2.44 -4.25 9.74
C SER A 67 1.80 -4.94 8.53
N LEU A 68 2.58 -5.70 7.77
CA LEU A 68 2.06 -6.59 6.74
C LEU A 68 1.48 -7.88 7.36
N ASP A 69 1.88 -8.21 8.58
CA ASP A 69 1.34 -9.34 9.32
C ASP A 69 -0.11 -9.12 9.76
N ASP A 70 -0.53 -7.87 10.03
CA ASP A 70 -1.91 -7.55 10.41
C ASP A 70 -2.90 -7.76 9.26
N LEU A 71 -2.40 -7.83 8.01
CA LEU A 71 -3.17 -8.20 6.82
C LEU A 71 -3.12 -9.71 6.53
N ALA A 72 -2.31 -10.46 7.24
CA ALA A 72 -2.05 -11.89 6.99
C ALA A 72 -3.10 -12.79 7.64
N ASP A 73 -4.37 -12.50 7.45
CA ASP A 73 -5.42 -13.46 7.74
C ASP A 73 -5.53 -14.43 6.55
N ASN A 74 -4.57 -15.38 6.50
CA ASN A 74 -4.58 -16.43 5.50
C ASN A 74 -5.57 -17.51 5.93
N PRO A 75 -6.75 -17.61 5.28
CA PRO A 75 -7.76 -18.60 5.61
C PRO A 75 -7.30 -20.05 5.32
N ASP A 76 -6.23 -20.21 4.53
CA ASP A 76 -5.68 -21.50 4.12
C ASP A 76 -4.49 -21.94 4.98
N ARG A 77 -4.17 -21.21 6.05
CA ARG A 77 -3.09 -21.55 6.99
C ARG A 77 -3.35 -22.95 7.58
N GLY A 78 -2.52 -23.92 7.18
CA GLY A 78 -2.64 -25.33 7.61
C GLY A 78 -3.48 -26.22 6.70
N ASN A 79 -3.90 -25.74 5.54
CA ASN A 79 -4.51 -26.57 4.51
C ASN A 79 -3.43 -27.06 3.54
N ASP A 80 -2.96 -28.29 3.67
CA ASP A 80 -1.98 -28.88 2.77
C ASP A 80 -2.57 -29.26 1.39
N GLN A 81 -3.87 -29.10 1.19
CA GLN A 81 -4.59 -29.47 -0.03
C GLN A 81 -4.82 -28.30 -1.00
N TRP A 82 -4.25 -27.11 -0.70
CA TRP A 82 -4.44 -25.94 -1.54
C TRP A 82 -3.98 -26.15 -3.00
N ALA A 83 -2.95 -26.95 -3.22
CA ALA A 83 -2.44 -27.21 -4.58
C ALA A 83 -3.41 -28.10 -5.40
N GLU A 84 -4.08 -29.08 -4.76
CA GLU A 84 -5.13 -29.89 -5.39
C GLU A 84 -6.35 -29.01 -5.71
N GLU A 85 -6.79 -28.18 -4.75
CA GLU A 85 -7.88 -27.24 -4.97
C GLU A 85 -7.55 -26.27 -6.12
N LEU A 86 -6.32 -25.74 -6.18
CA LEU A 86 -5.90 -24.88 -7.28
C LEU A 86 -5.95 -25.58 -8.63
N ALA A 87 -5.48 -26.83 -8.70
CA ALA A 87 -5.51 -27.63 -9.93
C ALA A 87 -6.95 -27.85 -10.42
N ASP A 88 -7.86 -28.16 -9.52
CA ASP A 88 -9.30 -28.32 -9.83
C ASP A 88 -9.91 -27.02 -10.33
N ARG A 89 -9.63 -25.86 -9.66
CA ARG A 89 -10.12 -24.56 -10.10
C ARG A 89 -9.57 -24.15 -11.46
N ILE A 90 -8.27 -24.41 -11.72
CA ILE A 90 -7.68 -24.18 -13.04
C ILE A 90 -8.43 -25.00 -14.11
N GLN A 91 -8.66 -26.28 -13.85
CA GLN A 91 -9.38 -27.14 -14.78
C GLN A 91 -10.82 -26.63 -15.06
N GLU A 92 -11.54 -26.19 -14.02
CA GLU A 92 -12.88 -25.58 -14.16
C GLU A 92 -12.84 -24.30 -15.00
N ILE A 93 -11.83 -23.44 -14.80
CA ILE A 93 -11.64 -22.21 -15.57
C ILE A 93 -11.37 -22.50 -17.04
N LEU A 94 -10.58 -23.52 -17.33
CA LEU A 94 -10.26 -23.92 -18.71
C LEU A 94 -11.45 -24.62 -19.39
N ASP A 95 -12.21 -25.48 -18.68
CA ASP A 95 -13.38 -26.20 -19.19
C ASP A 95 -14.69 -25.40 -19.04
N ARG A 96 -14.76 -24.28 -19.74
CA ARG A 96 -15.87 -23.30 -19.66
C ARG A 96 -17.20 -23.77 -20.24
N LYS A 97 -17.25 -24.86 -21.02
CA LYS A 97 -18.36 -25.18 -21.93
C LYS A 97 -19.75 -25.34 -21.30
N ARG A 98 -19.84 -25.60 -19.99
CA ARG A 98 -21.09 -25.83 -19.27
C ARG A 98 -21.23 -25.06 -17.97
N SER A 99 -20.33 -24.11 -17.71
CA SER A 99 -20.35 -23.33 -16.47
C SER A 99 -21.35 -22.19 -16.52
N SER A 100 -22.10 -22.02 -15.43
CA SER A 100 -22.93 -20.81 -15.21
C SER A 100 -22.04 -19.59 -14.94
N VAL A 101 -22.59 -18.37 -15.03
CA VAL A 101 -21.89 -17.14 -14.63
C VAL A 101 -21.42 -17.26 -13.17
N GLN A 102 -22.31 -17.69 -12.26
CA GLN A 102 -21.98 -17.88 -10.86
C GLN A 102 -20.86 -18.91 -10.64
N GLY A 103 -20.89 -20.04 -11.34
CA GLY A 103 -19.80 -21.04 -11.24
C GLY A 103 -18.45 -20.50 -11.70
N ARG A 104 -18.44 -19.65 -12.75
CA ARG A 104 -17.21 -18.99 -13.19
C ARG A 104 -16.70 -17.97 -12.18
N GLU A 105 -17.60 -17.18 -11.58
CA GLU A 105 -17.26 -16.27 -10.49
C GLU A 105 -16.66 -17.00 -9.29
N GLU A 106 -17.23 -18.14 -8.89
CA GLU A 106 -16.74 -18.98 -7.80
C GLU A 106 -15.35 -19.54 -8.10
N SER A 107 -15.12 -20.11 -9.30
CA SER A 107 -13.83 -20.66 -9.70
C SER A 107 -12.76 -19.56 -9.83
N LEU A 108 -13.08 -18.38 -10.40
CA LEU A 108 -12.18 -17.23 -10.46
C LEU A 108 -11.87 -16.67 -9.07
N SER A 109 -12.87 -16.58 -8.19
CA SER A 109 -12.68 -16.10 -6.82
C SER A 109 -11.77 -17.04 -6.02
N ALA A 110 -11.95 -18.35 -6.16
CA ALA A 110 -11.09 -19.35 -5.52
C ALA A 110 -9.66 -19.30 -6.08
N TYR A 111 -9.50 -19.19 -7.40
CA TYR A 111 -8.18 -19.00 -8.04
C TYR A 111 -7.47 -17.75 -7.50
N CYS A 112 -8.14 -16.60 -7.46
CA CYS A 112 -7.58 -15.37 -6.93
C CYS A 112 -7.21 -15.49 -5.44
N ARG A 113 -8.04 -16.18 -4.64
CA ARG A 113 -7.73 -16.43 -3.23
C ARG A 113 -6.47 -17.27 -3.07
N LEU A 114 -6.40 -18.41 -3.76
CA LEU A 114 -5.26 -19.32 -3.68
C LEU A 114 -3.98 -18.67 -4.18
N SER A 115 -4.00 -18.05 -5.37
CA SER A 115 -2.83 -17.39 -5.95
C SER A 115 -2.36 -16.15 -5.17
N LYS A 116 -3.25 -15.53 -4.37
CA LYS A 116 -2.90 -14.43 -3.49
C LYS A 116 -2.11 -14.91 -2.26
N TYR A 117 -2.51 -16.02 -1.64
CA TYR A 117 -1.92 -16.52 -0.39
C TYR A 117 -0.81 -17.56 -0.59
N HIS A 118 -0.63 -18.06 -1.82
CA HIS A 118 0.41 -19.02 -2.17
C HIS A 118 1.15 -18.58 -3.43
N PHE A 119 2.46 -18.75 -3.44
CA PHE A 119 3.27 -18.51 -4.63
C PHE A 119 3.20 -19.76 -5.53
N VAL A 120 2.35 -19.70 -6.53
CA VAL A 120 1.91 -20.83 -7.36
C VAL A 120 2.64 -20.93 -8.71
N ALA A 121 3.86 -20.40 -8.80
CA ALA A 121 4.61 -20.32 -10.08
C ALA A 121 4.79 -21.67 -10.75
N ASP A 122 5.10 -22.71 -9.99
CA ASP A 122 5.36 -24.05 -10.54
C ASP A 122 4.08 -24.72 -11.05
N GLU A 123 2.95 -24.50 -10.37
CA GLU A 123 1.63 -25.07 -10.72
C GLU A 123 1.05 -24.47 -12.00
N ILE A 124 1.35 -23.18 -12.29
CA ILE A 124 0.77 -22.46 -13.42
C ILE A 124 1.70 -22.38 -14.64
N ARG A 125 3.01 -22.61 -14.48
CA ARG A 125 4.03 -22.39 -15.53
C ARG A 125 3.65 -22.95 -16.91
N SER A 126 3.10 -24.15 -16.97
CA SER A 126 2.69 -24.77 -18.24
C SER A 126 1.33 -24.35 -18.77
N LYS A 127 0.60 -23.51 -18.02
CA LYS A 127 -0.81 -23.16 -18.28
C LYS A 127 -1.02 -21.65 -18.47
N VAL A 128 0.04 -20.83 -18.44
CA VAL A 128 -0.05 -19.37 -18.50
C VAL A 128 -0.86 -18.91 -19.71
N SER A 129 -0.53 -19.36 -20.92
CA SER A 129 -1.23 -18.98 -22.15
C SER A 129 -2.71 -19.41 -22.16
N ASP A 130 -3.02 -20.62 -21.68
CA ASP A 130 -4.39 -21.11 -21.62
C ASP A 130 -5.22 -20.33 -20.59
N LEU A 131 -4.64 -20.00 -19.44
CA LEU A 131 -5.27 -19.18 -18.41
C LEU A 131 -5.53 -17.76 -18.91
N LEU A 132 -4.55 -17.11 -19.56
CA LEU A 132 -4.74 -15.79 -20.17
C LEU A 132 -5.89 -15.81 -21.18
N ALA A 133 -5.94 -16.84 -22.06
CA ALA A 133 -7.04 -16.98 -23.01
C ALA A 133 -8.40 -17.21 -22.31
N ALA A 134 -8.44 -17.92 -21.19
CA ALA A 134 -9.68 -18.13 -20.43
C ALA A 134 -10.14 -16.85 -19.72
N PHE A 135 -9.23 -16.12 -19.07
CA PHE A 135 -9.51 -14.84 -18.41
C PHE A 135 -9.93 -13.77 -19.46
N GLY A 136 -9.20 -13.70 -20.59
CA GLY A 136 -9.53 -12.81 -21.69
C GLY A 136 -10.93 -13.04 -22.24
N ARG A 137 -11.42 -14.30 -22.28
CA ARG A 137 -12.82 -14.59 -22.65
C ARG A 137 -13.82 -13.99 -21.65
N SER A 138 -13.57 -14.10 -20.33
CA SER A 138 -14.46 -13.51 -19.32
C SER A 138 -14.52 -11.99 -19.43
N ILE A 139 -13.39 -11.34 -19.69
CA ILE A 139 -13.30 -9.90 -19.89
C ILE A 139 -14.06 -9.49 -21.17
N LYS A 140 -13.80 -10.18 -22.27
CA LYS A 140 -14.40 -9.85 -23.59
C LYS A 140 -15.91 -9.98 -23.60
N TYR A 141 -16.48 -10.96 -22.90
CA TYR A 141 -17.94 -11.17 -22.89
C TYR A 141 -18.65 -10.30 -21.85
N GLU A 142 -17.95 -9.84 -20.83
CA GLU A 142 -18.49 -8.97 -19.76
C GLU A 142 -19.87 -9.43 -19.24
N SER A 143 -19.99 -10.77 -18.99
CA SER A 143 -21.27 -11.39 -18.62
C SER A 143 -21.79 -10.90 -17.27
N SER A 144 -20.91 -10.55 -16.35
CA SER A 144 -21.19 -9.81 -15.11
C SER A 144 -19.99 -8.96 -14.72
N VAL A 145 -20.24 -7.85 -14.05
CA VAL A 145 -19.18 -6.97 -13.49
C VAL A 145 -18.25 -7.77 -12.60
N ARG A 146 -18.80 -8.65 -11.75
CA ARG A 146 -18.02 -9.47 -10.82
C ARG A 146 -17.12 -10.48 -11.53
N GLU A 147 -17.63 -11.21 -12.54
CA GLU A 147 -16.83 -12.14 -13.35
C GLU A 147 -15.66 -11.38 -14.00
N THR A 148 -15.96 -10.22 -14.59
CA THR A 148 -14.96 -9.42 -15.31
C THR A 148 -13.88 -8.88 -14.36
N THR A 149 -14.27 -8.31 -13.23
CA THR A 149 -13.29 -7.79 -12.25
C THR A 149 -12.46 -8.91 -11.62
N LEU A 150 -13.02 -10.10 -11.40
CA LEU A 150 -12.26 -11.26 -10.94
C LEU A 150 -11.29 -11.78 -12.00
N ALA A 151 -11.68 -11.77 -13.28
CA ALA A 151 -10.78 -12.16 -14.36
C ALA A 151 -9.62 -11.19 -14.55
N LEU A 152 -9.86 -9.87 -14.44
CA LEU A 152 -8.81 -8.85 -14.42
C LEU A 152 -7.87 -9.08 -13.23
N ARG A 153 -8.42 -9.34 -12.07
CA ARG A 153 -7.66 -9.66 -10.86
C ARG A 153 -6.82 -10.94 -11.01
N ALA A 154 -7.36 -11.96 -11.67
CA ALA A 154 -6.65 -13.21 -11.94
C ALA A 154 -5.46 -12.98 -12.88
N ILE A 155 -5.56 -12.07 -13.87
CA ILE A 155 -4.43 -11.67 -14.73
C ILE A 155 -3.36 -10.96 -13.91
N GLU A 156 -3.69 -9.99 -13.04
CA GLU A 156 -2.71 -9.34 -12.16
C GLU A 156 -1.91 -10.36 -11.34
N LEU A 157 -2.59 -11.30 -10.68
CA LEU A 157 -1.96 -12.33 -9.85
C LEU A 157 -1.12 -13.30 -10.70
N LEU A 158 -1.62 -13.68 -11.88
CA LEU A 158 -0.87 -14.51 -12.83
C LEU A 158 0.44 -13.82 -13.25
N THR A 159 0.37 -12.54 -13.61
CA THR A 159 1.53 -11.76 -14.06
C THR A 159 2.58 -11.64 -12.96
N VAL A 160 2.19 -11.25 -11.74
CA VAL A 160 3.12 -11.11 -10.60
C VAL A 160 3.72 -12.46 -10.16
N THR A 161 3.03 -13.57 -10.44
CA THR A 161 3.50 -14.90 -10.05
C THR A 161 4.38 -15.55 -11.12
N SER A 162 4.02 -15.44 -12.40
CA SER A 162 4.74 -16.11 -13.49
C SER A 162 5.94 -15.32 -14.00
N LEU A 163 5.87 -13.96 -13.96
CA LEU A 163 6.87 -13.05 -14.56
C LEU A 163 7.18 -13.41 -16.02
N ASP A 164 6.13 -13.74 -16.78
CA ASP A 164 6.25 -14.10 -18.19
C ASP A 164 6.21 -12.81 -19.03
N GLU A 165 7.31 -12.51 -19.69
CA GLU A 165 7.51 -11.28 -20.49
C GLU A 165 6.59 -11.19 -21.72
N THR A 166 5.86 -12.25 -22.07
CA THR A 166 4.91 -12.23 -23.20
C THR A 166 3.50 -11.79 -22.79
N ILE A 167 3.24 -11.63 -21.49
CA ILE A 167 1.88 -11.35 -20.99
C ILE A 167 1.40 -9.99 -21.48
N TYR A 168 2.24 -8.95 -21.40
CA TYR A 168 1.86 -7.61 -21.80
C TYR A 168 1.33 -7.56 -23.23
N GLU A 169 2.09 -8.07 -24.22
CA GLU A 169 1.69 -8.08 -25.62
C GLU A 169 0.36 -8.81 -25.87
N ASN A 170 0.11 -9.88 -25.09
CA ASN A 170 -1.11 -10.68 -25.25
C ASN A 170 -2.36 -10.03 -24.68
N VAL A 171 -2.24 -9.17 -23.64
CA VAL A 171 -3.39 -8.64 -22.92
C VAL A 171 -3.63 -7.14 -23.14
N GLU A 172 -2.60 -6.37 -23.49
CA GLU A 172 -2.68 -4.91 -23.70
C GLU A 172 -3.84 -4.50 -24.61
N PRO A 173 -4.01 -5.05 -25.84
CA PRO A 173 -5.08 -4.61 -26.74
C PRO A 173 -6.49 -4.87 -26.17
N LEU A 174 -6.64 -5.94 -25.41
CA LEU A 174 -7.90 -6.27 -24.76
C LEU A 174 -8.18 -5.34 -23.58
N LEU A 175 -7.16 -5.05 -22.75
CA LEU A 175 -7.31 -4.20 -21.56
C LEU A 175 -7.59 -2.75 -21.96
N THR A 176 -6.82 -2.20 -22.91
CA THR A 176 -7.04 -0.85 -23.44
C THR A 176 -8.43 -0.69 -24.05
N ARG A 177 -8.90 -1.70 -24.80
CA ARG A 177 -10.27 -1.72 -25.29
C ARG A 177 -11.29 -1.77 -24.15
N THR A 178 -11.09 -2.61 -23.14
CA THR A 178 -12.01 -2.72 -22.00
C THR A 178 -12.11 -1.42 -21.23
N ILE A 179 -10.99 -0.70 -21.02
CA ILE A 179 -10.95 0.62 -20.38
C ILE A 179 -11.80 1.63 -21.17
N ARG A 180 -11.74 1.61 -22.49
CA ARG A 180 -12.50 2.56 -23.34
C ARG A 180 -13.97 2.18 -23.46
N ASP A 181 -14.29 0.90 -23.69
CA ASP A 181 -15.60 0.45 -24.15
C ASP A 181 -16.53 -0.04 -23.04
N SER A 182 -16.01 -0.47 -21.86
CA SER A 182 -16.87 -0.97 -20.77
C SER A 182 -17.86 0.08 -20.28
N THR A 183 -19.07 -0.33 -19.97
CA THR A 183 -20.10 0.55 -19.40
C THR A 183 -20.00 0.69 -17.87
N SER A 184 -19.17 -0.14 -17.23
CA SER A 184 -18.98 -0.14 -15.78
C SER A 184 -17.68 0.54 -15.37
N ASN A 185 -17.79 1.63 -14.62
CA ASN A 185 -16.61 2.34 -14.09
C ASN A 185 -15.75 1.45 -13.19
N SER A 186 -16.36 0.54 -12.43
CA SER A 186 -15.59 -0.41 -11.60
C SER A 186 -14.79 -1.41 -12.44
N VAL A 187 -15.28 -1.79 -13.63
CA VAL A 187 -14.50 -2.59 -14.59
C VAL A 187 -13.38 -1.76 -15.20
N LYS A 188 -13.64 -0.50 -15.54
CA LYS A 188 -12.61 0.41 -16.08
C LYS A 188 -11.47 0.60 -15.09
N ALA A 189 -11.77 0.93 -13.84
CA ALA A 189 -10.76 1.08 -12.79
C ALA A 189 -9.95 -0.22 -12.57
N ALA A 190 -10.61 -1.38 -12.54
CA ALA A 190 -9.93 -2.67 -12.42
C ALA A 190 -9.06 -2.98 -13.65
N ALA A 191 -9.50 -2.60 -14.87
CA ALA A 191 -8.73 -2.80 -16.10
C ALA A 191 -7.49 -1.87 -16.15
N ILE A 192 -7.59 -0.63 -15.65
CA ILE A 192 -6.46 0.29 -15.49
C ILE A 192 -5.42 -0.33 -14.58
N HIS A 193 -5.81 -0.83 -13.41
CA HIS A 193 -4.89 -1.51 -12.50
C HIS A 193 -4.24 -2.75 -13.13
N CYS A 194 -5.04 -3.56 -13.82
CA CYS A 194 -4.53 -4.74 -14.51
C CYS A 194 -3.52 -4.37 -15.60
N LEU A 195 -3.81 -3.33 -16.39
CA LEU A 195 -2.92 -2.85 -17.44
C LEU A 195 -1.59 -2.37 -16.85
N GLY A 196 -1.60 -1.51 -15.82
CA GLY A 196 -0.39 -1.05 -15.15
C GLY A 196 0.44 -2.20 -14.58
N THR A 197 -0.21 -3.18 -13.93
CA THR A 197 0.48 -4.39 -13.43
C THR A 197 1.12 -5.21 -14.55
N CYS A 198 0.41 -5.41 -15.67
CA CYS A 198 0.94 -6.15 -16.83
C CYS A 198 2.05 -5.40 -17.55
N THR A 199 1.98 -4.07 -17.61
CA THR A 199 3.06 -3.24 -18.16
C THR A 199 4.31 -3.38 -17.32
N PHE A 200 4.20 -3.30 -15.99
CA PHE A 200 5.34 -3.34 -15.08
C PHE A 200 6.03 -4.72 -15.05
N PHE A 201 5.27 -5.82 -14.99
CA PHE A 201 5.81 -7.18 -14.78
C PHE A 201 5.75 -8.09 -15.99
N GLY A 202 5.02 -7.70 -17.04
CA GLY A 202 4.70 -8.58 -18.18
C GLY A 202 5.51 -8.33 -19.45
N GLY A 203 6.64 -7.60 -19.37
CA GLY A 203 7.59 -7.48 -20.47
C GLY A 203 7.31 -6.35 -21.46
N ALA A 204 6.69 -5.24 -21.03
CA ALA A 204 6.40 -4.09 -21.91
C ALA A 204 7.66 -3.36 -22.42
N GLY A 205 8.77 -3.44 -21.68
CA GLY A 205 9.96 -2.64 -21.94
C GLY A 205 9.75 -1.13 -21.66
N GLU A 206 10.79 -0.33 -21.81
CA GLU A 206 10.75 1.11 -21.51
C GLU A 206 9.77 1.87 -22.40
N ASP A 207 9.80 1.61 -23.72
CA ASP A 207 8.86 2.22 -24.66
C ASP A 207 7.40 1.94 -24.29
N GLY A 208 7.09 0.70 -23.91
CA GLY A 208 5.75 0.31 -23.47
C GLY A 208 5.35 0.97 -22.15
N HIS A 209 6.29 1.20 -21.23
CA HIS A 209 6.04 1.97 -20.00
C HIS A 209 5.64 3.40 -20.34
N LEU A 210 6.41 4.09 -21.18
CA LEU A 210 6.15 5.48 -21.57
C LEU A 210 4.82 5.64 -22.33
N GLU A 211 4.51 4.69 -23.23
CA GLU A 211 3.22 4.67 -23.95
C GLU A 211 2.03 4.55 -22.97
N GLN A 212 2.11 3.63 -22.01
CA GLN A 212 1.04 3.47 -21.03
C GLN A 212 0.97 4.62 -20.03
N MET A 213 2.10 5.22 -19.65
CA MET A 213 2.13 6.44 -18.84
C MET A 213 1.41 7.59 -19.56
N THR A 214 1.65 7.78 -20.85
CA THR A 214 0.94 8.77 -21.66
C THR A 214 -0.57 8.48 -21.71
N PHE A 215 -0.96 7.23 -21.92
CA PHE A 215 -2.37 6.84 -21.89
C PHE A 215 -3.05 7.11 -20.53
N PHE A 216 -2.37 6.80 -19.42
CA PHE A 216 -2.91 7.10 -18.09
C PHE A 216 -2.96 8.60 -17.82
N LEU A 217 -1.98 9.36 -18.31
CA LEU A 217 -1.96 10.82 -18.18
C LEU A 217 -3.15 11.47 -18.91
N ASP A 218 -3.53 10.97 -20.09
CA ASP A 218 -4.74 11.39 -20.81
C ASP A 218 -6.02 11.15 -20.00
N ILE A 219 -6.11 10.03 -19.29
CA ILE A 219 -7.25 9.74 -18.42
C ILE A 219 -7.31 10.73 -17.27
N ILE A 220 -6.17 11.02 -16.64
CA ILE A 220 -6.04 11.94 -15.50
C ILE A 220 -6.38 13.36 -15.93
N ALA A 221 -5.78 13.84 -17.02
CA ALA A 221 -5.98 15.20 -17.54
C ALA A 221 -7.43 15.50 -17.94
N SER A 222 -8.15 14.47 -18.35
CA SER A 222 -9.56 14.60 -18.78
C SER A 222 -10.57 14.26 -17.68
N ASP A 223 -10.15 14.04 -16.40
CA ASP A 223 -11.02 13.55 -15.32
C ASP A 223 -11.84 12.30 -15.73
N GLY A 224 -11.21 11.38 -16.47
CA GLY A 224 -11.83 10.16 -16.98
C GLY A 224 -12.72 10.34 -18.21
N GLN A 225 -12.85 11.55 -18.74
CA GLN A 225 -13.71 11.80 -19.91
C GLN A 225 -13.22 11.06 -21.16
N SER A 226 -11.91 10.96 -21.37
CA SER A 226 -11.29 10.27 -22.51
C SER A 226 -11.70 8.80 -22.65
N ILE A 227 -12.08 8.18 -21.54
CA ILE A 227 -12.56 6.80 -21.48
C ILE A 227 -14.06 6.68 -21.19
N GLY A 228 -14.82 7.79 -21.17
CA GLY A 228 -16.24 7.79 -20.85
C GLY A 228 -16.57 7.46 -19.38
N ALA A 229 -15.65 7.74 -18.44
CA ALA A 229 -15.85 7.64 -17.00
C ALA A 229 -15.74 9.03 -16.34
N VAL A 230 -16.60 9.95 -16.79
CA VAL A 230 -16.58 11.37 -16.40
C VAL A 230 -16.69 11.51 -14.87
N ASP A 231 -15.79 12.26 -14.28
CA ASP A 231 -15.73 12.53 -12.81
C ASP A 231 -15.73 11.25 -11.94
N ASP A 232 -15.26 10.12 -12.49
CA ASP A 232 -15.17 8.88 -11.72
C ASP A 232 -13.84 8.82 -10.95
N ALA A 233 -13.89 9.20 -9.69
CA ALA A 233 -12.73 9.24 -8.81
C ALA A 233 -11.96 7.90 -8.73
N ALA A 234 -12.65 6.76 -8.87
CA ALA A 234 -12.00 5.45 -8.82
C ALA A 234 -11.11 5.22 -10.05
N SER A 235 -11.60 5.56 -11.25
CA SER A 235 -10.83 5.45 -12.50
C SER A 235 -9.65 6.42 -12.53
N VAL A 236 -9.85 7.68 -12.12
CA VAL A 236 -8.79 8.68 -12.05
C VAL A 236 -7.73 8.30 -11.01
N THR A 237 -8.15 7.85 -9.82
CA THR A 237 -7.20 7.36 -8.79
C THR A 237 -6.40 6.16 -9.29
N ALA A 238 -7.06 5.21 -9.98
CA ALA A 238 -6.38 4.05 -10.55
C ALA A 238 -5.32 4.48 -11.59
N ALA A 239 -5.66 5.41 -12.49
CA ALA A 239 -4.73 5.94 -13.47
C ALA A 239 -3.53 6.65 -12.82
N LEU A 240 -3.76 7.48 -11.79
CA LEU A 240 -2.70 8.13 -11.00
C LEU A 240 -1.77 7.11 -10.33
N GLN A 241 -2.35 6.08 -9.70
CA GLN A 241 -1.56 5.05 -9.01
C GLN A 241 -0.71 4.22 -9.97
N GLU A 242 -1.27 3.84 -11.11
CA GLU A 242 -0.52 3.07 -12.10
C GLU A 242 0.50 3.92 -12.85
N TRP A 243 0.18 5.19 -13.15
CA TRP A 243 1.17 6.13 -13.69
C TRP A 243 2.39 6.23 -12.77
N GLY A 244 2.17 6.49 -11.48
CA GLY A 244 3.24 6.58 -10.49
C GLY A 244 4.01 5.27 -10.33
N PHE A 245 3.31 4.12 -10.43
CA PHE A 245 3.95 2.82 -10.35
C PHE A 245 4.92 2.59 -11.54
N LEU A 246 4.49 2.87 -12.77
CA LEU A 246 5.35 2.78 -13.95
C LEU A 246 6.50 3.79 -13.88
N ALA A 247 6.25 5.01 -13.47
CA ALA A 247 7.26 6.05 -13.30
C ALA A 247 8.38 5.65 -12.32
N THR A 248 8.14 4.69 -11.40
CA THR A 248 9.22 4.22 -10.52
C THR A 248 10.32 3.45 -11.27
N GLU A 249 10.02 2.86 -12.43
CA GLU A 249 10.96 2.06 -13.22
C GLU A 249 11.81 2.91 -14.17
N ILE A 250 11.24 3.98 -14.71
CA ILE A 250 11.95 4.88 -15.64
C ILE A 250 13.02 5.66 -14.89
N GLU A 251 14.24 5.68 -15.39
CA GLU A 251 15.35 6.38 -14.74
C GLU A 251 15.27 7.89 -14.97
N ASP A 252 15.10 8.31 -16.21
CA ASP A 252 15.02 9.71 -16.61
C ASP A 252 13.57 10.06 -16.99
N LEU A 253 13.02 11.07 -16.33
CA LEU A 253 11.67 11.61 -16.54
C LEU A 253 11.72 13.12 -16.81
N GLU A 254 12.84 13.66 -17.32
CA GLU A 254 12.99 15.10 -17.55
C GLU A 254 11.91 15.62 -18.52
N GLU A 255 11.69 14.91 -19.65
CA GLU A 255 10.75 15.34 -20.67
C GLU A 255 9.29 15.24 -20.21
N GLU A 256 8.94 14.22 -19.43
CA GLU A 256 7.57 13.96 -18.96
C GLU A 256 7.18 14.77 -17.74
N SER A 257 8.17 15.21 -16.93
CA SER A 257 7.93 15.78 -15.60
C SER A 257 7.11 17.07 -15.62
N GLU A 258 7.44 18.00 -16.50
CA GLU A 258 6.79 19.32 -16.53
C GLU A 258 5.29 19.23 -16.82
N GLU A 259 4.91 18.45 -17.83
CA GLU A 259 3.51 18.25 -18.20
C GLU A 259 2.78 17.47 -17.11
N ALA A 260 3.37 16.38 -16.64
CA ALA A 260 2.77 15.54 -15.61
C ALA A 260 2.54 16.29 -14.30
N VAL A 261 3.52 17.06 -13.81
CA VAL A 261 3.35 17.87 -12.59
C VAL A 261 2.26 18.90 -12.78
N GLY A 262 2.16 19.54 -13.96
CA GLY A 262 1.06 20.47 -14.27
C GLY A 262 -0.30 19.81 -14.10
N ILE A 263 -0.52 18.66 -14.74
CA ILE A 263 -1.76 17.88 -14.66
C ILE A 263 -2.05 17.42 -13.23
N PHE A 264 -1.04 16.92 -12.49
CA PHE A 264 -1.23 16.48 -11.11
C PHE A 264 -1.54 17.65 -10.17
N THR A 265 -1.01 18.84 -10.46
CA THR A 265 -1.34 20.06 -9.70
C THR A 265 -2.81 20.43 -9.86
N ASP A 266 -3.38 20.29 -11.06
CA ASP A 266 -4.83 20.47 -11.27
C ASP A 266 -5.65 19.44 -10.48
N GLN A 267 -5.18 18.20 -10.37
CA GLN A 267 -5.84 17.14 -9.58
C GLN A 267 -5.78 17.34 -8.07
N LEU A 268 -4.89 18.20 -7.55
CA LEU A 268 -4.89 18.59 -6.15
C LEU A 268 -6.16 19.37 -5.75
N ASP A 269 -6.86 19.98 -6.71
CA ASP A 269 -8.12 20.69 -6.49
C ASP A 269 -9.37 19.77 -6.54
N SER A 270 -9.18 18.47 -6.79
CA SER A 270 -10.26 17.47 -6.77
C SER A 270 -11.00 17.47 -5.43
N SER A 271 -12.30 17.19 -5.45
CA SER A 271 -13.09 16.99 -4.22
C SER A 271 -12.79 15.67 -3.50
N GLU A 272 -12.14 14.73 -4.20
CA GLU A 272 -11.92 13.37 -3.72
C GLU A 272 -10.51 13.20 -3.12
N PRO A 273 -10.41 12.88 -1.82
CA PRO A 273 -9.13 12.74 -1.14
C PRO A 273 -8.19 11.70 -1.74
N SER A 274 -8.72 10.63 -2.33
CA SER A 274 -7.93 9.59 -2.99
C SER A 274 -7.20 10.11 -4.22
N VAL A 275 -7.87 10.94 -5.02
CA VAL A 275 -7.29 11.59 -6.20
C VAL A 275 -6.20 12.58 -5.77
N GLN A 276 -6.52 13.46 -4.80
CA GLN A 276 -5.57 14.44 -4.28
C GLN A 276 -4.28 13.78 -3.76
N ILE A 277 -4.41 12.70 -2.95
CA ILE A 277 -3.27 12.01 -2.37
C ILE A 277 -2.42 11.36 -3.47
N ALA A 278 -3.05 10.62 -4.39
CA ALA A 278 -2.32 9.93 -5.46
C ALA A 278 -1.59 10.92 -6.39
N ALA A 279 -2.22 12.06 -6.72
CA ALA A 279 -1.57 13.14 -7.46
C ALA A 279 -0.38 13.72 -6.71
N GLY A 280 -0.54 14.02 -5.42
CA GLY A 280 0.53 14.54 -4.58
C GLY A 280 1.72 13.59 -4.43
N GLU A 281 1.47 12.28 -4.33
CA GLU A 281 2.53 11.25 -4.26
C GLU A 281 3.33 11.15 -5.56
N ASN A 282 2.67 11.28 -6.71
CA ASN A 282 3.33 11.34 -8.00
C ASN A 282 4.19 12.61 -8.14
N ILE A 283 3.69 13.76 -7.68
CA ILE A 283 4.47 15.00 -7.61
C ILE A 283 5.74 14.77 -6.77
N ALA A 284 5.60 14.21 -5.57
CA ALA A 284 6.75 13.94 -4.71
C ALA A 284 7.74 12.95 -5.32
N LEU A 285 7.27 11.94 -6.07
CA LEU A 285 8.12 11.02 -6.82
C LEU A 285 8.93 11.75 -7.89
N LEU A 286 8.30 12.63 -8.69
CA LEU A 286 8.99 13.39 -9.75
C LEU A 286 10.04 14.32 -9.17
N TYR A 287 9.75 14.99 -8.06
CA TYR A 287 10.75 15.80 -7.35
C TYR A 287 11.89 14.93 -6.80
N GLU A 288 11.61 13.74 -6.27
CA GLU A 288 12.65 12.81 -5.81
C GLU A 288 13.54 12.35 -6.98
N LYS A 289 12.95 12.01 -8.13
CA LYS A 289 13.67 11.54 -9.32
C LYS A 289 14.49 12.63 -10.02
N SER A 290 14.15 13.89 -9.85
CA SER A 290 14.95 15.00 -10.38
C SER A 290 16.33 15.13 -9.72
N TYR A 291 16.62 14.34 -8.70
CA TYR A 291 17.91 14.24 -8.03
C TYR A 291 18.44 12.81 -8.09
N THR A 292 19.62 12.63 -8.64
CA THR A 292 20.30 11.33 -8.72
C THR A 292 21.61 11.33 -7.95
N PRO A 293 22.16 10.16 -7.59
CA PRO A 293 23.51 10.07 -7.04
C PRO A 293 24.53 10.76 -7.95
N GLN A 294 25.52 11.42 -7.34
CA GLN A 294 26.62 12.03 -8.07
C GLN A 294 27.45 10.94 -8.77
N GLU A 295 27.69 11.11 -10.05
CA GLU A 295 28.58 10.29 -10.86
C GLU A 295 29.99 10.89 -10.89
N ASP A 296 30.99 10.09 -11.30
CA ASP A 296 32.39 10.51 -11.33
C ASP A 296 32.66 11.66 -12.36
N ASP A 297 31.79 11.80 -13.35
CA ASP A 297 31.90 12.82 -14.43
C ASP A 297 31.14 14.12 -14.08
N ASP A 298 30.45 14.19 -12.95
CA ASP A 298 29.73 15.39 -12.52
C ASP A 298 30.71 16.46 -12.04
N ASP A 299 30.77 17.61 -12.74
CA ASP A 299 31.53 18.78 -12.30
C ASP A 299 31.03 19.23 -10.90
N GLU A 300 31.95 19.63 -10.04
CA GLU A 300 31.65 20.27 -8.76
C GLU A 300 31.00 21.65 -8.99
N GLY A 301 29.79 21.67 -9.56
CA GLY A 301 29.02 22.89 -9.82
C GLY A 301 28.53 23.56 -8.54
N GLU A 302 28.45 24.89 -8.59
CA GLU A 302 28.12 25.81 -7.50
C GLU A 302 26.71 25.61 -6.86
N ASP A 303 25.84 24.71 -7.35
CA ASP A 303 24.50 24.45 -6.83
C ASP A 303 24.45 23.47 -5.64
N THR A 304 25.56 23.24 -4.99
CA THR A 304 25.58 22.64 -3.67
C THR A 304 25.04 23.65 -2.65
N GLN A 305 23.71 23.86 -2.62
CA GLN A 305 23.11 24.43 -1.42
C GLN A 305 23.53 23.54 -0.24
N SER A 306 24.40 24.11 0.57
CA SER A 306 24.85 23.49 1.82
C SER A 306 23.62 23.36 2.72
N ASP A 307 22.96 22.23 2.66
CA ASP A 307 21.89 21.89 3.58
C ASP A 307 22.54 21.79 4.96
N SER A 308 22.36 22.82 5.78
CA SER A 308 22.81 22.87 7.18
C SER A 308 22.18 21.74 8.01
N ASP A 309 21.14 21.08 7.48
CA ASP A 309 20.44 19.98 8.16
C ASP A 309 21.08 18.60 7.94
N LEU A 310 21.94 18.47 6.92
CA LEU A 310 22.72 17.25 6.71
C LEU A 310 24.09 17.41 7.40
N ASN A 311 24.16 16.98 8.65
CA ASN A 311 25.45 16.82 9.33
C ASN A 311 26.30 15.86 8.46
N SER A 312 27.27 16.43 7.75
CA SER A 312 28.06 15.86 6.65
C SER A 312 28.98 14.68 7.04
N ASN A 313 28.64 13.96 8.09
CA ASN A 313 29.41 12.81 8.61
C ASN A 313 28.83 11.44 8.22
N ASN A 314 27.82 11.38 7.34
CA ASN A 314 27.38 10.12 6.73
C ASN A 314 28.26 9.81 5.53
N PHE A 315 29.34 9.09 5.73
CA PHE A 315 30.18 8.57 4.63
C PHE A 315 29.47 7.50 3.77
N ASP A 316 28.25 7.06 4.13
CA ASP A 316 27.54 5.97 3.46
C ASP A 316 26.36 6.43 2.59
N GLU A 317 25.96 7.71 2.61
CA GLU A 317 24.90 8.20 1.73
C GLU A 317 25.50 8.91 0.51
N PRO A 318 25.13 8.48 -0.72
CA PRO A 318 25.63 9.13 -1.91
C PRO A 318 25.17 10.59 -1.97
N LYS A 319 26.08 11.49 -2.35
CA LYS A 319 25.74 12.89 -2.60
C LYS A 319 24.77 12.96 -3.76
N LEU A 320 23.60 13.59 -3.57
CA LEU A 320 22.60 13.75 -4.61
C LEU A 320 22.82 15.06 -5.36
N VAL A 321 22.76 14.99 -6.68
CA VAL A 321 22.89 16.13 -7.60
C VAL A 321 21.58 16.34 -8.33
N LYS A 322 21.19 17.61 -8.51
CA LYS A 322 20.00 17.97 -9.28
C LYS A 322 20.28 17.77 -10.76
N ARG A 323 19.44 17.02 -11.46
CA ARG A 323 19.54 16.79 -12.91
C ARG A 323 18.69 17.77 -13.71
N TYR A 324 17.44 17.98 -13.29
CA TYR A 324 16.50 18.86 -13.97
C TYR A 324 15.55 19.55 -13.01
N ASN A 325 14.74 20.48 -13.51
CA ASN A 325 13.65 21.08 -12.75
C ASN A 325 12.38 20.31 -13.02
N ALA A 326 11.83 19.64 -12.00
CA ALA A 326 10.58 18.88 -12.13
C ALA A 326 9.38 19.78 -12.50
N TYR A 327 9.37 21.05 -12.06
CA TYR A 327 8.30 21.99 -12.35
C TYR A 327 8.76 23.45 -12.27
N HIS A 328 8.33 24.27 -13.23
CA HIS A 328 8.72 25.68 -13.31
C HIS A 328 8.10 26.56 -12.21
N ASN A 329 6.88 26.24 -11.73
CA ASN A 329 6.13 27.04 -10.75
C ASN A 329 6.09 26.40 -9.35
N THR A 330 7.23 25.92 -8.87
CA THR A 330 7.38 25.32 -7.53
C THR A 330 6.81 26.19 -6.40
N PRO A 331 6.97 27.54 -6.36
CA PRO A 331 6.42 28.34 -5.26
C PRO A 331 4.90 28.37 -5.17
N GLU A 332 4.19 28.23 -6.29
CA GLU A 332 2.71 28.12 -6.29
C GLU A 332 2.28 26.74 -5.80
N LEU A 333 2.94 25.70 -6.28
CA LEU A 333 2.72 24.32 -5.85
C LEU A 333 2.93 24.17 -4.33
N GLU A 334 4.00 24.72 -3.77
CA GLU A 334 4.24 24.73 -2.33
C GLU A 334 3.08 25.38 -1.55
N ARG A 335 2.59 26.53 -2.02
CA ARG A 335 1.44 27.21 -1.40
C ARG A 335 0.16 26.38 -1.43
N GLN A 336 -0.09 25.70 -2.55
CA GLN A 336 -1.25 24.82 -2.70
C GLN A 336 -1.13 23.60 -1.76
N LEU A 337 0.02 22.93 -1.73
CA LEU A 337 0.29 21.82 -0.82
C LEU A 337 0.21 22.24 0.66
N GLN A 338 0.71 23.41 1.01
CA GLN A 338 0.60 23.96 2.38
C GLN A 338 -0.86 24.23 2.77
N SER A 339 -1.66 24.71 1.83
CA SER A 339 -3.12 24.88 2.03
C SER A 339 -3.79 23.54 2.31
N LEU A 340 -3.48 22.51 1.52
CA LEU A 340 -4.02 21.16 1.70
C LEU A 340 -3.55 20.52 3.02
N ALA A 341 -2.28 20.67 3.38
CA ALA A 341 -1.75 20.20 4.66
C ALA A 341 -2.41 20.90 5.87
N SER A 342 -2.90 22.13 5.72
CA SER A 342 -3.55 22.91 6.80
C SER A 342 -5.07 22.80 6.85
N ILE A 343 -5.71 22.01 5.97
CA ILE A 343 -7.17 21.91 5.89
C ILE A 343 -7.78 21.48 7.24
N SER A 344 -8.57 22.39 7.81
CA SER A 344 -9.31 22.16 9.06
C SER A 344 -10.83 22.03 8.87
N SER A 345 -11.29 21.78 7.62
CA SER A 345 -12.70 21.75 7.26
C SER A 345 -13.51 20.77 8.13
N LYS A 346 -14.61 21.27 8.72
CA LYS A 346 -15.56 20.44 9.47
C LYS A 346 -16.39 19.50 8.58
N ARG A 347 -16.35 19.68 7.26
CA ARG A 347 -17.09 18.86 6.29
C ARG A 347 -16.40 17.52 6.01
N ILE A 348 -15.08 17.45 6.22
CA ILE A 348 -14.28 16.23 6.05
C ILE A 348 -14.30 15.47 7.38
N ASN A 349 -14.45 14.15 7.35
CA ASN A 349 -14.40 13.35 8.57
C ASN A 349 -13.00 13.44 9.24
N LYS A 350 -12.93 13.17 10.55
CA LYS A 350 -11.67 13.34 11.31
C LYS A 350 -10.53 12.47 10.77
N LYS A 351 -10.86 11.28 10.25
CA LYS A 351 -9.91 10.31 9.73
C LYS A 351 -9.29 10.79 8.41
N ASP A 352 -10.12 11.17 7.44
CA ASP A 352 -9.67 11.65 6.13
C ASP A 352 -8.85 12.92 6.27
N ARG A 353 -9.27 13.82 7.17
CA ARG A 353 -8.52 15.04 7.49
C ARG A 353 -7.13 14.73 8.08
N LYS A 354 -7.00 13.73 8.99
CA LYS A 354 -5.69 13.32 9.53
C LYS A 354 -4.82 12.70 8.43
N SER A 355 -5.43 11.89 7.57
CA SER A 355 -4.74 11.28 6.43
C SER A 355 -4.23 12.34 5.45
N LEU A 356 -5.09 13.27 5.02
CA LEU A 356 -4.72 14.37 4.15
C LEU A 356 -3.59 15.22 4.75
N HIS A 357 -3.73 15.64 6.01
CA HIS A 357 -2.70 16.43 6.69
C HIS A 357 -1.34 15.72 6.70
N ASN A 358 -1.29 14.45 7.09
CA ASN A 358 -0.04 13.69 7.16
C ASN A 358 0.60 13.50 5.78
N ASN A 359 -0.21 13.16 4.77
CA ASN A 359 0.28 12.94 3.42
C ASN A 359 0.79 14.24 2.79
N PHE A 360 0.02 15.32 2.86
CA PHE A 360 0.43 16.59 2.26
C PHE A 360 1.60 17.26 3.00
N THR A 361 1.70 17.10 4.31
CA THR A 361 2.92 17.53 5.04
C THR A 361 4.15 16.77 4.56
N SER A 362 4.02 15.46 4.30
CA SER A 362 5.10 14.63 3.79
C SER A 362 5.50 15.01 2.35
N ILE A 363 4.50 15.21 1.48
CA ILE A 363 4.70 15.63 0.09
C ILE A 363 5.37 17.01 0.02
N LEU A 364 4.86 17.99 0.78
CA LEU A 364 5.44 19.33 0.86
C LEU A 364 6.91 19.29 1.30
N THR A 365 7.22 18.48 2.32
CA THR A 365 8.60 18.32 2.80
C THR A 365 9.55 17.81 1.71
N THR A 366 9.06 16.97 0.79
CA THR A 366 9.85 16.48 -0.35
C THR A 366 9.96 17.52 -1.45
N VAL A 367 8.88 18.26 -1.75
CA VAL A 367 8.91 19.35 -2.75
C VAL A 367 9.88 20.45 -2.32
N GLU A 368 9.87 20.86 -1.04
CA GLU A 368 10.82 21.81 -0.47
C GLU A 368 12.27 21.29 -0.51
N ASN A 369 12.47 20.00 -0.29
CA ASN A 369 13.77 19.36 -0.34
C ASN A 369 13.67 17.91 -0.85
N PRO A 370 13.95 17.65 -2.14
CA PRO A 370 13.82 16.34 -2.78
C PRO A 370 14.68 15.20 -2.18
N ARG A 371 15.64 15.56 -1.33
CA ARG A 371 16.43 14.56 -0.57
C ARG A 371 15.64 13.93 0.57
N ARG A 372 14.54 14.57 1.01
CA ARG A 372 13.67 14.12 2.07
C ARG A 372 12.60 13.21 1.51
N GLY A 373 12.65 11.93 1.86
CA GLY A 373 11.64 10.95 1.46
C GLY A 373 10.35 11.03 2.30
N PRO A 374 9.43 10.09 2.11
CA PRO A 374 8.14 10.08 2.80
C PRO A 374 8.29 10.02 4.32
N MET A 375 7.42 10.73 5.05
CA MET A 375 7.38 10.77 6.52
C MET A 375 8.71 11.19 7.17
N TYR A 376 9.41 12.12 6.55
CA TYR A 376 10.66 12.66 7.07
C TYR A 376 10.47 13.34 8.44
N SER A 377 11.36 13.05 9.38
CA SER A 377 11.37 13.65 10.71
C SER A 377 12.68 14.39 10.97
N THR A 378 12.58 15.63 11.40
CA THR A 378 13.71 16.45 11.86
C THR A 378 14.12 16.16 13.30
N ALA A 379 13.43 15.24 13.99
CA ALA A 379 13.80 14.84 15.34
C ALA A 379 15.24 14.29 15.38
N ILE A 380 15.97 14.59 16.45
CA ILE A 380 17.37 14.17 16.62
C ILE A 380 17.40 12.91 17.48
N ASP A 381 18.06 11.89 16.98
CA ASP A 381 18.37 10.68 17.75
C ASP A 381 19.44 11.00 18.80
N GLN A 382 19.15 10.72 20.06
CA GLN A 382 20.04 11.03 21.19
C GLN A 382 21.32 10.20 21.19
N ASP A 383 21.27 8.98 20.63
CA ASP A 383 22.43 8.07 20.62
C ASP A 383 23.40 8.42 19.48
N THR A 384 22.87 8.80 18.32
CA THR A 384 23.68 9.08 17.12
C THR A 384 23.90 10.57 16.87
N ASN A 385 23.14 11.44 17.55
CA ASN A 385 23.08 12.91 17.35
C ASN A 385 22.78 13.31 15.90
N ARG A 386 22.00 12.49 15.18
CA ARG A 386 21.59 12.68 13.78
C ARG A 386 20.08 12.84 13.67
N HIS A 387 19.61 13.49 12.61
CA HIS A 387 18.18 13.50 12.33
C HIS A 387 17.64 12.10 12.06
N TYR A 388 16.43 11.82 12.52
CA TYR A 388 15.74 10.55 12.26
C TYR A 388 15.55 10.31 10.77
N GLY A 389 15.32 11.37 9.99
CA GLY A 389 15.13 11.28 8.56
C GLY A 389 13.87 10.48 8.17
N SER A 390 13.86 9.93 6.98
CA SER A 390 12.78 9.06 6.46
C SER A 390 13.04 7.62 6.91
N LYS A 391 12.77 7.29 8.16
CA LYS A 391 13.03 5.96 8.74
C LYS A 391 11.74 5.20 9.04
N ARG A 392 10.81 5.20 8.08
CA ARG A 392 9.62 4.37 8.23
C ARG A 392 9.97 2.91 8.00
N THR A 393 9.78 2.08 9.01
CA THR A 393 10.04 0.65 8.94
C THR A 393 8.73 -0.12 8.90
N ILE A 394 8.64 -1.08 8.00
CA ILE A 394 7.53 -2.02 7.91
C ILE A 394 8.05 -3.39 8.32
N LYS A 395 7.36 -4.02 9.24
CA LYS A 395 7.69 -5.39 9.64
C LYS A 395 7.12 -6.38 8.62
N ILE A 396 7.95 -7.33 8.21
CA ILE A 396 7.57 -8.43 7.32
C ILE A 396 7.84 -9.72 8.09
N GLY A 397 6.79 -10.33 8.59
CA GLY A 397 6.91 -11.47 9.47
C GLY A 397 7.69 -11.14 10.76
N ARG A 398 8.35 -12.14 11.32
CA ARG A 398 9.07 -12.00 12.60
C ARG A 398 10.46 -11.36 12.47
N GLU A 399 11.11 -11.51 11.35
CA GLU A 399 12.55 -11.24 11.17
C GLU A 399 12.84 -10.21 10.08
N GLY A 400 11.92 -9.95 9.16
CA GLY A 400 12.10 -9.00 8.07
C GLY A 400 11.74 -7.57 8.47
N ILE A 401 12.53 -6.61 8.01
CA ILE A 401 12.25 -5.18 8.10
C ILE A 401 12.48 -4.57 6.73
N MET A 402 11.50 -3.82 6.27
CA MET A 402 11.60 -3.00 5.06
C MET A 402 11.67 -1.53 5.48
N ASN A 403 12.68 -0.82 4.99
CA ASN A 403 12.80 0.62 5.18
C ASN A 403 12.20 1.35 3.98
N ILE A 404 11.22 2.19 4.25
CA ILE A 404 10.59 3.06 3.27
C ILE A 404 11.13 4.47 3.51
N ASP A 405 12.17 4.80 2.81
CA ASP A 405 12.94 6.06 2.88
C ASP A 405 12.83 6.89 1.59
N ARG A 406 12.22 6.32 0.56
CA ARG A 406 12.05 6.91 -0.76
C ARG A 406 10.62 6.75 -1.27
N TRP A 407 10.16 7.71 -2.13
CA TRP A 407 8.81 7.68 -2.70
C TRP A 407 8.61 6.52 -3.67
N TRP A 408 9.63 6.16 -4.45
CA TRP A 408 9.53 5.00 -5.32
C TRP A 408 9.27 3.69 -4.54
N LYS A 409 9.90 3.52 -3.35
CA LYS A 409 9.61 2.36 -2.47
C LYS A 409 8.20 2.41 -1.91
N TRP A 410 7.73 3.62 -1.57
CA TRP A 410 6.38 3.83 -1.07
C TRP A 410 5.34 3.42 -2.11
N ILE A 411 5.47 3.88 -3.35
CA ILE A 411 4.56 3.59 -4.46
C ILE A 411 4.61 2.11 -4.84
N ARG A 412 5.81 1.51 -4.99
CA ARG A 412 5.94 0.07 -5.27
C ARG A 412 5.32 -0.79 -4.18
N LEU A 413 5.51 -0.43 -2.91
CA LEU A 413 4.87 -1.13 -1.81
C LEU A 413 3.33 -1.03 -1.87
N ALA A 414 2.80 0.15 -2.18
CA ALA A 414 1.36 0.33 -2.32
C ALA A 414 0.78 -0.55 -3.42
N SER A 415 1.41 -0.58 -4.58
CA SER A 415 0.98 -1.41 -5.72
C SER A 415 1.06 -2.91 -5.39
N LEU A 416 2.16 -3.38 -4.83
CA LEU A 416 2.30 -4.78 -4.41
C LEU A 416 1.30 -5.16 -3.30
N ARG A 417 1.00 -4.26 -2.35
CA ARG A 417 -0.04 -4.48 -1.34
C ARG A 417 -1.43 -4.52 -1.95
N ARG A 418 -1.73 -3.68 -2.94
CA ARG A 418 -2.97 -3.74 -3.69
C ARG A 418 -3.13 -5.10 -4.38
N ILE A 419 -2.06 -5.60 -5.00
CA ILE A 419 -2.06 -6.86 -5.75
C ILE A 419 -2.09 -8.08 -4.80
N LEU A 420 -1.20 -8.18 -3.86
CA LEU A 420 -1.01 -9.38 -3.02
C LEU A 420 -1.78 -9.32 -1.69
N GLN A 421 -2.21 -8.12 -1.26
CA GLN A 421 -2.92 -7.94 0.02
C GLN A 421 -2.23 -8.67 1.18
N GLY A 422 -2.95 -9.50 1.91
CA GLY A 422 -2.41 -10.31 3.01
C GLY A 422 -1.42 -11.41 2.59
N GLY A 423 -1.30 -11.72 1.30
CA GLY A 423 -0.36 -12.71 0.79
C GLY A 423 1.07 -12.19 0.54
N PHE A 424 1.32 -10.89 0.69
CA PHE A 424 2.63 -10.28 0.44
C PHE A 424 3.77 -11.01 1.20
N THR A 425 3.54 -11.30 2.46
CA THR A 425 4.53 -11.97 3.32
C THR A 425 4.83 -13.39 2.83
N GLU A 426 3.79 -14.13 2.41
CA GLU A 426 3.97 -15.51 1.89
C GLU A 426 4.75 -15.48 0.58
N HIS A 427 4.42 -14.61 -0.36
CA HIS A 427 5.16 -14.44 -1.61
C HIS A 427 6.62 -14.07 -1.38
N TYR A 428 6.89 -13.18 -0.40
CA TYR A 428 8.26 -12.84 -0.01
C TYR A 428 9.05 -14.07 0.47
N TYR A 429 8.49 -14.86 1.42
CA TYR A 429 9.19 -16.02 1.97
C TYR A 429 9.30 -17.21 1.00
N GLN A 430 8.38 -17.31 0.04
CA GLN A 430 8.41 -18.36 -0.99
C GLN A 430 9.27 -17.99 -2.21
N GLY A 431 9.92 -16.81 -2.20
CA GLY A 431 10.90 -16.44 -3.20
C GLY A 431 10.32 -15.81 -4.47
N ASN A 432 9.18 -15.13 -4.39
CA ASN A 432 8.63 -14.40 -5.53
C ASN A 432 9.52 -13.22 -5.91
N HIS A 433 10.14 -13.28 -7.08
CA HIS A 433 11.01 -12.24 -7.62
C HIS A 433 10.30 -10.89 -7.83
N ALA A 434 9.01 -10.88 -8.16
CA ALA A 434 8.24 -9.64 -8.24
C ALA A 434 8.25 -8.84 -6.92
N VAL A 435 8.38 -9.54 -5.79
CA VAL A 435 8.47 -8.90 -4.46
C VAL A 435 9.93 -8.62 -4.09
N LEU A 436 10.81 -9.60 -4.28
CA LEU A 436 12.20 -9.53 -3.82
C LEU A 436 13.02 -8.47 -4.56
N ASP A 437 12.87 -8.40 -5.88
CA ASP A 437 13.68 -7.52 -6.73
C ASP A 437 13.18 -6.07 -6.65
N ASN A 438 11.89 -5.87 -6.38
CA ASN A 438 11.28 -4.55 -6.34
C ASN A 438 11.35 -3.85 -4.98
N LEU A 439 11.44 -4.60 -3.88
CA LEU A 439 11.48 -4.03 -2.53
C LEU A 439 12.49 -4.78 -1.66
N PRO A 440 13.72 -4.28 -1.53
CA PRO A 440 14.74 -4.91 -0.72
C PRO A 440 14.34 -4.93 0.76
N VAL A 441 14.37 -6.11 1.35
CA VAL A 441 14.07 -6.33 2.77
C VAL A 441 15.34 -6.64 3.52
N MET A 442 15.53 -5.98 4.68
CA MET A 442 16.63 -6.27 5.57
C MET A 442 16.19 -7.23 6.67
N MET A 443 17.04 -8.21 6.98
CA MET A 443 16.81 -9.08 8.12
C MET A 443 17.04 -8.31 9.41
N ARG A 444 16.12 -8.45 10.35
CA ARG A 444 16.21 -7.79 11.66
C ARG A 444 17.38 -8.39 12.45
N ALA A 445 18.37 -7.58 12.79
CA ALA A 445 19.36 -8.00 13.78
C ALA A 445 18.63 -8.27 15.11
N SER A 446 18.93 -9.42 15.74
CA SER A 446 18.32 -9.80 17.03
C SER A 446 18.34 -8.61 18.00
N THR A 447 17.18 -8.19 18.45
CA THR A 447 17.05 -7.01 19.32
C THR A 447 17.78 -7.25 20.64
N GLN A 448 18.25 -6.19 21.29
CA GLN A 448 18.86 -6.29 22.62
C GLN A 448 17.95 -7.01 23.63
N LEU A 449 16.63 -6.91 23.48
CA LEU A 449 15.63 -7.62 24.28
C LEU A 449 15.72 -9.14 24.12
N GLU A 450 15.95 -9.65 22.91
CA GLU A 450 16.16 -11.10 22.68
C GLU A 450 17.49 -11.55 23.22
N ARG A 451 18.54 -10.74 23.10
CA ARG A 451 19.84 -10.99 23.75
C ARG A 451 19.72 -11.01 25.28
N HIS A 452 18.92 -10.11 25.87
CA HIS A 452 18.64 -10.09 27.31
C HIS A 452 17.77 -11.26 27.76
N SER A 453 16.78 -11.68 26.96
CA SER A 453 15.95 -12.86 27.26
C SER A 453 16.75 -14.16 27.15
N ALA A 454 17.60 -14.30 26.15
CA ALA A 454 18.51 -15.43 26.00
C ALA A 454 19.55 -15.46 27.13
N LYS A 455 20.08 -14.29 27.54
CA LYS A 455 20.98 -14.19 28.66
C LYS A 455 20.31 -14.56 30.01
N ARG A 456 19.08 -14.09 30.24
CA ARG A 456 18.27 -14.46 31.41
C ARG A 456 17.88 -15.94 31.42
N ALA A 457 17.62 -16.55 30.27
CA ALA A 457 17.36 -18.00 30.15
C ALA A 457 18.63 -18.81 30.48
N LYS A 458 19.80 -18.35 30.01
CA LYS A 458 21.10 -18.98 30.31
C LYS A 458 21.50 -18.85 31.77
N ASP A 459 21.23 -17.72 32.40
CA ASP A 459 21.50 -17.48 33.84
C ASP A 459 20.56 -18.30 34.72
N ARG A 460 19.28 -18.48 34.35
CA ARG A 460 18.35 -19.40 35.05
C ARG A 460 18.76 -20.87 34.88
N GLY A 461 19.30 -21.25 33.73
CA GLY A 461 19.86 -22.58 33.52
C GLY A 461 21.10 -22.84 34.43
N ARG A 462 21.95 -21.83 34.59
CA ARG A 462 23.12 -21.92 35.52
C ARG A 462 22.72 -22.02 36.98
N LEU A 463 21.75 -21.24 37.42
CA LEU A 463 21.25 -21.32 38.83
C LEU A 463 20.64 -22.70 39.14
N ARG A 464 19.95 -23.33 38.21
CA ARG A 464 19.41 -24.70 38.39
C ARG A 464 20.47 -25.78 38.47
N THR A 465 21.61 -25.62 37.79
CA THR A 465 22.72 -26.57 37.87
C THR A 465 23.48 -26.47 39.20
N TRP A 466 23.52 -25.31 39.86
CA TRP A 466 24.13 -25.13 41.18
C TRP A 466 23.30 -25.77 42.31
N GLU A 467 21.95 -25.75 42.20
CA GLU A 467 21.06 -26.39 43.18
C GLU A 467 21.09 -27.93 43.13
N ILE A 468 21.62 -28.52 42.05
CA ILE A 468 21.74 -29.97 41.91
C ILE A 468 23.08 -30.51 42.42
N GLU A 469 24.10 -29.66 42.55
CA GLU A 469 25.42 -30.08 43.07
C GLU A 469 25.58 -29.97 44.61
N GLU A 470 24.63 -29.36 45.32
CA GLU A 470 24.62 -29.24 46.79
C GLU A 470 23.55 -30.14 47.48
N GLY A 471 22.97 -31.11 46.74
CA GLY A 471 21.95 -32.05 47.27
C GLY A 471 22.49 -33.47 47.48
#